data_f7b489e889a2d9c33911f293464c3cf2
#
_entry.id   f7b489e889a2d9c33911f293464c3cf2
#
_cell.length_a   1.000
_cell.length_b   1.000
_cell.length_c   1.000
_cell.angle_alpha   90.00
_cell.angle_beta   90.00
_cell.angle_gamma   90.00
#
_symmetry.space_group_name_H-M   'P 1'
#
loop_
_entity.id
_entity.type
_entity.pdbx_description
1 polymer ?
#
loop_
_entity_poly.entity_id
_entity_poly.type
_entity_poly.pdbx_seq_one_letter_code
_entity_poly.pdbx_strand_id
1 'polypeptide(L)'
;VILLLTNTEELDKRIVELENELLAQSKRIKKLLKDNSKIITNSETYNVKYNKLSEQFNVIKDELDNLKAERNKRENKSLKMNAFLTNFKKTPSHLSDWNEQIWRLLVEKATVHRDKKITFFFKDGKIIIN
;
A
#
# COMPACT_ATOMS: atom_id res chain seq x y z
N VAL A 1 -10.54 14.10 3.88
CA VAL A 1 -9.35 14.11 3.00
C VAL A 1 -8.21 13.30 3.61
N ILE A 2 -7.82 13.60 4.84
CA ILE A 2 -6.73 12.93 5.55
C ILE A 2 -7.01 11.43 5.72
N LEU A 3 -8.23 11.05 6.09
CA LEU A 3 -8.64 9.65 6.26
C LEU A 3 -8.52 8.83 4.98
N LEU A 4 -8.89 9.38 3.83
CA LEU A 4 -8.79 8.67 2.54
C LEU A 4 -7.35 8.42 2.10
N LEU A 5 -6.45 9.37 2.39
CA LEU A 5 -5.04 9.28 2.01
C LEU A 5 -4.19 8.45 2.97
N THR A 6 -4.66 8.27 4.19
CA THR A 6 -3.89 7.67 5.29
C THR A 6 -4.55 6.46 5.92
N ASN A 7 -5.77 6.11 5.50
CA ASN A 7 -6.47 4.94 6.02
C ASN A 7 -5.76 3.65 5.63
N THR A 8 -5.35 2.87 6.63
CA THR A 8 -4.67 1.59 6.46
C THR A 8 -5.53 0.39 6.87
N GLU A 9 -6.75 0.61 7.34
CA GLU A 9 -7.57 -0.45 7.96
C GLU A 9 -7.83 -1.63 7.02
N GLU A 10 -8.22 -1.37 5.77
CA GLU A 10 -8.43 -2.42 4.77
C GLU A 10 -7.12 -3.10 4.38
N LEU A 11 -6.04 -2.33 4.27
CA LEU A 11 -4.72 -2.87 4.01
C LEU A 11 -4.25 -3.79 5.14
N ASP A 12 -4.46 -3.38 6.39
CA ASP A 12 -4.09 -4.17 7.56
C ASP A 12 -4.86 -5.50 7.61
N LYS A 13 -6.15 -5.49 7.31
CA LYS A 13 -6.96 -6.72 7.19
C LYS A 13 -6.43 -7.64 6.11
N ARG A 14 -6.18 -7.14 4.92
CA ARG A 14 -5.67 -7.93 3.80
C ARG A 14 -4.26 -8.46 4.08
N ILE A 15 -3.41 -7.68 4.72
CA ILE A 15 -2.06 -8.12 5.15
C ILE A 15 -2.17 -9.32 6.08
N VAL A 16 -3.03 -9.28 7.09
CA VAL A 16 -3.23 -10.40 8.03
C VAL A 16 -3.73 -11.65 7.30
N GLU A 17 -4.68 -11.50 6.37
CA GLU A 17 -5.16 -12.61 5.55
C GLU A 17 -4.03 -13.25 4.74
N LEU A 18 -3.23 -12.45 4.05
CA LEU A 18 -2.10 -12.93 3.25
C LEU A 18 -0.99 -13.56 4.10
N GLU A 19 -0.74 -13.04 5.29
CA GLU A 19 0.20 -13.66 6.23
C GLU A 19 -0.27 -15.06 6.66
N ASN A 20 -1.57 -15.23 6.92
CA ASN A 20 -2.15 -16.53 7.23
C ASN A 20 -2.11 -17.47 6.02
N GLU A 21 -2.40 -16.99 4.82
CA GLU A 21 -2.29 -17.77 3.58
C GLU A 21 -0.84 -18.21 3.34
N LEU A 22 0.13 -17.33 3.53
CA LEU A 22 1.55 -17.63 3.39
C LEU A 22 2.00 -18.72 4.37
N LEU A 23 1.54 -18.62 5.61
CA LEU A 23 1.80 -19.64 6.62
C LEU A 23 1.21 -21.01 6.25
N ALA A 24 -0.02 -21.02 5.71
CA ALA A 24 -0.65 -22.25 5.24
C ALA A 24 0.11 -22.86 4.07
N GLN A 25 0.57 -22.06 3.10
CA GLN A 25 1.38 -22.54 1.99
C GLN A 25 2.75 -23.08 2.46
N SER A 26 3.38 -22.39 3.39
CA SER A 26 4.64 -22.88 4.01
C SER A 26 4.46 -24.25 4.65
N LYS A 27 3.35 -24.47 5.36
CA LYS A 27 3.02 -25.79 5.95
C LYS A 27 2.81 -26.87 4.90
N ARG A 28 2.15 -26.53 3.78
CA ARG A 28 1.93 -27.45 2.65
C ARG A 28 3.26 -27.88 2.01
N ILE A 29 4.17 -26.92 1.77
CA ILE A 29 5.51 -27.20 1.25
C ILE A 29 6.29 -28.11 2.22
N LYS A 30 6.31 -27.79 3.52
CA LYS A 30 6.96 -28.60 4.52
C LYS A 30 6.39 -30.04 4.59
N LYS A 31 5.07 -30.17 4.47
CA LYS A 31 4.42 -31.48 4.42
C LYS A 31 4.84 -32.27 3.19
N LEU A 32 4.87 -31.63 2.01
CA LEU A 32 5.32 -32.26 0.77
C LEU A 32 6.77 -32.76 0.90
N LEU A 33 7.66 -31.93 1.45
CA LEU A 33 9.06 -32.31 1.69
C LEU A 33 9.17 -33.52 2.65
N LYS A 34 8.38 -33.50 3.73
CA LYS A 34 8.37 -34.59 4.72
C LYS A 34 7.82 -35.89 4.12
N ASP A 35 6.75 -35.83 3.35
CA ASP A 35 6.14 -36.99 2.72
C ASP A 35 7.08 -37.60 1.67
N ASN A 36 7.77 -36.75 0.91
CA ASN A 36 8.75 -37.23 -0.10
C ASN A 36 10.00 -37.87 0.54
N SER A 37 10.36 -37.46 1.75
CA SER A 37 11.49 -38.08 2.48
C SER A 37 11.16 -39.49 2.98
N LYS A 38 9.89 -39.86 3.11
CA LYS A 38 9.40 -41.15 3.61
C LYS A 38 9.06 -42.15 2.49
N ILE A 39 8.64 -41.66 1.34
CA ILE A 39 8.20 -42.47 0.21
C ILE A 39 8.99 -42.01 -1.02
N ILE A 40 9.70 -42.95 -1.69
CA ILE A 40 10.35 -42.67 -2.97
C ILE A 40 9.26 -42.48 -4.01
N THR A 41 8.86 -41.23 -4.22
CA THR A 41 7.89 -40.81 -5.22
C THR A 41 8.63 -40.53 -6.53
N ASN A 42 7.94 -40.69 -7.67
CA ASN A 42 8.47 -40.26 -8.95
C ASN A 42 8.91 -38.79 -8.87
N SER A 43 10.18 -38.54 -9.16
CA SER A 43 10.80 -37.19 -9.05
C SER A 43 10.09 -36.13 -9.91
N GLU A 44 9.54 -36.51 -11.05
CA GLU A 44 8.79 -35.61 -11.93
C GLU A 44 7.49 -35.13 -11.28
N THR A 45 6.70 -36.04 -10.72
CA THR A 45 5.46 -35.69 -9.99
C THR A 45 5.74 -34.81 -8.78
N TYR A 46 6.80 -35.09 -8.06
CA TYR A 46 7.25 -34.28 -6.92
C TYR A 46 7.62 -32.86 -7.36
N ASN A 47 8.45 -32.75 -8.40
CA ASN A 47 8.90 -31.46 -8.91
C ASN A 47 7.73 -30.59 -9.40
N VAL A 48 6.76 -31.17 -10.08
CA VAL A 48 5.55 -30.45 -10.52
C VAL A 48 4.77 -29.91 -9.33
N LYS A 49 4.55 -30.72 -8.28
CA LYS A 49 3.84 -30.29 -7.07
C LYS A 49 4.62 -29.22 -6.31
N TYR A 50 5.92 -29.41 -6.15
CA TYR A 50 6.79 -28.45 -5.48
C TYR A 50 6.82 -27.10 -6.19
N ASN A 51 7.00 -27.10 -7.50
CA ASN A 51 7.02 -25.87 -8.31
C ASN A 51 5.69 -25.12 -8.22
N LYS A 52 4.57 -25.83 -8.31
CA LYS A 52 3.23 -25.22 -8.17
C LYS A 52 3.04 -24.56 -6.80
N LEU A 53 3.40 -25.24 -5.73
CA LEU A 53 3.30 -24.68 -4.37
C LEU A 53 4.26 -23.51 -4.18
N SER A 54 5.46 -23.58 -4.74
CA SER A 54 6.46 -22.51 -4.71
C SER A 54 6.00 -21.26 -5.46
N GLU A 55 5.40 -21.43 -6.64
CA GLU A 55 4.83 -20.31 -7.39
C GLU A 55 3.69 -19.64 -6.62
N GLN A 56 2.78 -20.42 -6.05
CA GLN A 56 1.70 -19.89 -5.23
C GLN A 56 2.24 -19.13 -4.01
N PHE A 57 3.26 -19.65 -3.36
CA PHE A 57 3.93 -18.98 -2.26
C PHE A 57 4.53 -17.63 -2.67
N ASN A 58 5.23 -17.60 -3.80
CA ASN A 58 5.84 -16.38 -4.32
C ASN A 58 4.81 -15.31 -4.70
N VAL A 59 3.70 -15.70 -5.33
CA VAL A 59 2.61 -14.78 -5.68
C VAL A 59 2.01 -14.14 -4.42
N ILE A 60 1.73 -14.92 -3.39
CA ILE A 60 1.21 -14.41 -2.11
C ILE A 60 2.21 -13.49 -1.44
N LYS A 61 3.49 -13.88 -1.45
CA LYS A 61 4.58 -13.08 -0.88
C LYS A 61 4.73 -11.73 -1.57
N ASP A 62 4.71 -11.72 -2.90
CA ASP A 62 4.84 -10.48 -3.68
C ASP A 62 3.65 -9.53 -3.42
N GLU A 63 2.43 -10.06 -3.36
CA GLU A 63 1.25 -9.28 -2.99
C GLU A 63 1.38 -8.71 -1.58
N LEU A 64 1.82 -9.51 -0.63
CA LEU A 64 2.05 -9.08 0.75
C LEU A 64 3.09 -7.97 0.85
N ASP A 65 4.22 -8.11 0.17
CA ASP A 65 5.29 -7.11 0.15
C ASP A 65 4.81 -5.78 -0.46
N ASN A 66 4.03 -5.83 -1.54
CA ASN A 66 3.41 -4.66 -2.16
C ASN A 66 2.42 -3.96 -1.23
N LEU A 67 1.57 -4.70 -0.52
CA LEU A 67 0.62 -4.13 0.43
C LEU A 67 1.33 -3.51 1.65
N LYS A 68 2.38 -4.15 2.16
CA LYS A 68 3.20 -3.58 3.24
C LYS A 68 3.89 -2.29 2.82
N ALA A 69 4.39 -2.21 1.60
CA ALA A 69 4.98 -0.99 1.05
C ALA A 69 3.93 0.14 0.93
N GLU A 70 2.73 -0.15 0.44
CA GLU A 70 1.64 0.82 0.36
C GLU A 70 1.17 1.27 1.75
N ARG A 71 1.07 0.35 2.71
CA ARG A 71 0.76 0.67 4.11
C ARG A 71 1.78 1.64 4.71
N ASN A 72 3.06 1.35 4.55
CA ASN A 72 4.14 2.22 5.02
C ASN A 72 4.10 3.61 4.37
N LYS A 73 3.80 3.68 3.08
CA LYS A 73 3.62 4.95 2.37
C LYS A 73 2.47 5.77 2.94
N ARG A 74 1.32 5.15 3.24
CA ARG A 74 0.17 5.84 3.86
C ARG A 74 0.47 6.28 5.28
N GLU A 75 1.14 5.45 6.05
CA GLU A 75 1.56 5.77 7.42
C GLU A 75 2.53 6.97 7.44
N ASN A 76 3.51 7.01 6.56
CA ASN A 76 4.43 8.14 6.40
C ASN A 76 3.71 9.43 6.00
N LYS A 77 2.71 9.35 5.11
CA LYS A 77 1.84 10.48 4.78
C LYS A 77 1.07 10.97 6.00
N SER A 78 0.51 10.06 6.80
CA SER A 78 -0.20 10.40 8.03
C SER A 78 0.69 11.17 9.01
N LEU A 79 1.90 10.67 9.24
CA LEU A 79 2.88 11.33 10.12
C LEU A 79 3.23 12.73 9.63
N LYS A 80 3.47 12.90 8.34
CA LYS A 80 3.77 14.22 7.74
C LYS A 80 2.59 15.18 7.85
N MET A 81 1.38 14.70 7.60
CA MET A 81 0.17 15.53 7.71
C MET A 81 -0.13 15.92 9.15
N ASN A 82 0.06 15.02 10.10
CA ASN A 82 -0.11 15.33 11.52
C ASN A 82 0.93 16.33 12.01
N ALA A 83 2.19 16.19 11.62
CA ALA A 83 3.23 17.16 11.92
C ALA A 83 2.91 18.54 11.32
N PHE A 84 2.43 18.57 10.09
CA PHE A 84 1.97 19.80 9.44
C PHE A 84 0.80 20.45 10.18
N LEU A 85 -0.25 19.70 10.53
CA LEU A 85 -1.41 20.21 11.27
C LEU A 85 -1.03 20.74 12.65
N THR A 86 -0.09 20.09 13.32
CA THR A 86 0.43 20.54 14.61
C THR A 86 1.15 21.89 14.46
N ASN A 87 1.97 22.05 13.45
CA ASN A 87 2.65 23.30 13.13
C ASN A 87 1.66 24.41 12.70
N PHE A 88 0.66 24.03 11.88
CA PHE A 88 -0.38 24.95 11.45
C PHE A 88 -1.20 25.51 12.59
N LYS A 89 -1.57 24.72 13.59
CA LYS A 89 -2.28 25.17 14.80
C LYS A 89 -1.45 26.11 15.66
N LYS A 90 -0.14 26.07 15.59
CA LYS A 90 0.78 26.96 16.30
C LYS A 90 1.05 28.27 15.56
N THR A 91 0.72 28.38 14.29
CA THR A 91 0.96 29.55 13.47
C THR A 91 -0.23 30.51 13.54
N PRO A 92 -0.01 31.83 13.76
CA PRO A 92 -1.12 32.78 13.72
C PRO A 92 -1.76 32.84 12.34
N SER A 93 -3.05 33.02 12.30
CA SER A 93 -4.07 32.75 11.29
C SER A 93 -3.92 33.36 9.89
N HIS A 94 -2.77 33.74 9.44
CA HIS A 94 -2.58 34.21 8.08
C HIS A 94 -1.83 33.19 7.23
N LEU A 95 -2.58 32.41 6.44
CA LEU A 95 -2.06 31.64 5.30
C LEU A 95 -1.61 32.59 4.17
N SER A 96 -0.72 33.52 4.47
CA SER A 96 -0.18 34.40 3.46
C SER A 96 1.01 33.78 2.70
N ASP A 97 1.59 32.72 3.27
CA ASP A 97 2.76 32.10 2.69
C ASP A 97 2.41 30.79 1.99
N TRP A 98 2.74 30.76 0.72
CA TRP A 98 2.70 29.57 -0.10
C TRP A 98 3.57 28.47 0.51
N ASN A 99 2.98 27.32 0.83
CA ASN A 99 3.71 26.16 1.31
C ASN A 99 3.72 25.06 0.26
N GLU A 100 4.85 24.89 -0.39
CA GLU A 100 5.04 23.88 -1.44
C GLU A 100 4.85 22.46 -0.94
N GLN A 101 5.19 22.18 0.31
CA GLN A 101 5.02 20.84 0.90
C GLN A 101 3.54 20.46 1.04
N ILE A 102 2.70 21.41 1.44
CA ILE A 102 1.23 21.20 1.51
C ILE A 102 0.67 20.97 0.12
N TRP A 103 1.08 21.79 -0.82
CA TRP A 103 0.65 21.69 -2.22
C TRP A 103 0.93 20.29 -2.78
N ARG A 104 2.14 19.80 -2.61
CA ARG A 104 2.54 18.45 -3.05
C ARG A 104 1.79 17.33 -2.33
N LEU A 105 1.37 17.53 -1.10
CA LEU A 105 0.60 16.53 -0.34
C LEU A 105 -0.87 16.47 -0.76
N LEU A 106 -1.48 17.58 -1.11
CA LEU A 106 -2.92 17.69 -1.34
C LEU A 106 -3.31 17.71 -2.81
N VAL A 107 -2.50 18.28 -3.67
CA VAL A 107 -2.84 18.52 -5.07
C VAL A 107 -2.13 17.52 -5.98
N GLU A 108 -2.91 16.83 -6.81
CA GLU A 108 -2.39 15.92 -7.82
C GLU A 108 -1.93 16.67 -9.07
N LYS A 109 -2.76 17.58 -9.55
CA LYS A 109 -2.44 18.46 -10.67
C LYS A 109 -3.28 19.74 -10.65
N ALA A 110 -2.79 20.76 -11.30
CA ALA A 110 -3.54 21.97 -11.60
C ALA A 110 -3.54 22.21 -13.12
N THR A 111 -4.71 22.52 -13.67
CA THR A 111 -4.87 22.80 -15.10
C THR A 111 -5.27 24.27 -15.29
N VAL A 112 -4.48 25.00 -16.06
CA VAL A 112 -4.79 26.40 -16.42
C VAL A 112 -5.56 26.40 -17.74
N HIS A 113 -6.77 26.98 -17.72
CA HIS A 113 -7.63 27.09 -18.89
C HIS A 113 -7.37 28.41 -19.65
N ARG A 114 -7.78 28.48 -20.92
CA ARG A 114 -7.62 29.68 -21.77
C ARG A 114 -8.32 30.91 -21.23
N ASP A 115 -9.40 30.74 -20.49
CA ASP A 115 -10.16 31.81 -19.82
C ASP A 115 -9.54 32.27 -18.48
N LYS A 116 -8.31 31.86 -18.21
CA LYS A 116 -7.55 32.13 -16.98
C LYS A 116 -8.11 31.48 -15.72
N LYS A 117 -9.07 30.58 -15.83
CA LYS A 117 -9.52 29.74 -14.73
C LYS A 117 -8.54 28.61 -14.48
N ILE A 118 -8.44 28.21 -13.22
CA ILE A 118 -7.56 27.12 -12.78
C ILE A 118 -8.42 26.03 -12.16
N THR A 119 -8.23 24.79 -12.62
CA THR A 119 -8.86 23.62 -12.02
C THR A 119 -7.82 22.89 -11.19
N PHE A 120 -8.10 22.70 -9.90
CA PHE A 120 -7.28 21.93 -8.98
C PHE A 120 -7.85 20.54 -8.78
N PHE A 121 -7.03 19.53 -9.05
CA PHE A 121 -7.36 18.13 -8.81
C PHE A 121 -6.63 17.68 -7.54
N PHE A 122 -7.38 17.37 -6.50
CA PHE A 122 -6.84 16.89 -5.24
C PHE A 122 -6.65 15.37 -5.25
N LYS A 123 -5.67 14.87 -4.50
CA LYS A 123 -5.38 13.43 -4.40
C LYS A 123 -6.49 12.60 -3.79
N ASP A 124 -7.46 13.22 -3.12
CA ASP A 124 -8.68 12.57 -2.61
C ASP A 124 -9.81 12.47 -3.63
N GLY A 125 -9.57 12.91 -4.86
CA GLY A 125 -10.55 12.94 -5.93
C GLY A 125 -11.42 14.20 -6.01
N LYS A 126 -11.28 15.15 -5.08
CA LYS A 126 -11.98 16.43 -5.14
C LYS A 126 -11.44 17.30 -6.26
N ILE A 127 -12.34 18.09 -6.86
CA ILE A 127 -12.05 19.04 -7.93
C ILE A 127 -12.55 20.41 -7.49
N ILE A 128 -11.68 21.41 -7.53
CA ILE A 128 -12.02 22.81 -7.27
C ILE A 128 -11.69 23.63 -8.51
N ILE A 129 -12.66 24.39 -8.98
CA ILE A 129 -12.55 25.31 -10.11
C ILE A 129 -12.58 26.73 -9.56
N ASN A 130 -11.54 27.47 -9.84
CA ASN A 130 -11.46 28.88 -9.43
C ASN A 130 -11.71 29.81 -10.62
#